data_8307e28b7b67c0b3fd9303c813a79075
#
_entry.id   8307e28b7b67c0b3fd9303c813a79075
#
_cell.length_a   1.000
_cell.length_b   1.000
_cell.length_c   1.000
_cell.angle_alpha   90.00
_cell.angle_beta   90.00
_cell.angle_gamma   90.00
#
_symmetry.space_group_name_H-M   'P 1'
#
loop_
_entity.id
_entity.type
_entity.pdbx_description
1 polymer ?
#
loop_
_entity_poly.entity_id
_entity_poly.type
_entity_poly.pdbx_seq_one_letter_code
_entity_poly.pdbx_strand_id
1 'polypeptide(L)'
;MLFRSTDLTPAFRVADTDAMLAHASAAIDDFAGGTQLGDSLAALRRLHSRRLVGRRTLVLIITDGLDTGEPAELVKELAWLRLRSRRLLWLNPLLRFDGYAPLARGAAALHSQAHGMLAVHNVSKLEDLAASLAALMKR
;
A
#
# COMPACT_ATOMS: atom_id res chain seq x y z
N MET A 1 -18.25 2.56 -11.96
CA MET A 1 -16.81 2.70 -12.17
C MET A 1 -16.12 1.38 -11.86
N LEU A 2 -15.38 0.87 -12.81
CA LEU A 2 -14.64 -0.37 -12.61
C LEU A 2 -13.28 -0.04 -11.98
N PHE A 3 -13.04 -0.50 -10.74
CA PHE A 3 -11.74 -0.40 -10.11
C PHE A 3 -10.86 -1.53 -10.63
N ARG A 4 -9.74 -1.15 -11.20
CA ARG A 4 -8.78 -2.12 -11.72
C ARG A 4 -7.67 -2.33 -10.70
N SER A 5 -7.41 -3.58 -10.38
CA SER A 5 -6.22 -4.00 -9.66
C SER A 5 -5.36 -4.80 -10.61
N THR A 6 -4.07 -4.52 -10.62
CA THR A 6 -3.11 -5.23 -11.43
C THR A 6 -2.11 -5.96 -10.55
N ASP A 7 -1.94 -7.26 -10.75
CA ASP A 7 -0.92 -8.05 -10.05
C ASP A 7 0.44 -7.84 -10.75
N LEU A 8 1.36 -7.20 -10.06
CA LEU A 8 2.70 -6.91 -10.56
C LEU A 8 3.75 -7.94 -10.08
N THR A 9 3.34 -8.98 -9.37
CA THR A 9 4.25 -10.00 -8.85
C THR A 9 5.17 -10.58 -9.92
N PRO A 10 4.68 -10.97 -11.12
CA PRO A 10 5.57 -11.48 -12.16
C PRO A 10 6.62 -10.46 -12.59
N ALA A 11 6.25 -9.18 -12.71
CA ALA A 11 7.18 -8.12 -13.08
C ALA A 11 8.29 -7.95 -12.04
N PHE A 12 7.96 -7.99 -10.75
CA PHE A 12 8.92 -7.81 -9.67
C PHE A 12 9.87 -9.00 -9.46
N ARG A 13 9.63 -10.12 -10.13
CA ARG A 13 10.54 -11.27 -10.12
C ARG A 13 11.69 -11.14 -11.11
N VAL A 14 11.64 -10.14 -12.00
CA VAL A 14 12.71 -9.85 -12.96
C VAL A 14 13.87 -9.18 -12.24
N ALA A 15 15.08 -9.73 -12.36
CA ALA A 15 16.26 -9.27 -11.61
C ALA A 15 16.80 -7.91 -12.08
N ASP A 16 16.71 -7.62 -13.39
CA ASP A 16 17.13 -6.33 -13.91
C ASP A 16 16.10 -5.26 -13.64
N THR A 17 16.52 -4.18 -12.98
CA THR A 17 15.61 -3.09 -12.56
C THR A 17 14.92 -2.41 -13.74
N ASP A 18 15.63 -2.13 -14.83
CA ASP A 18 15.03 -1.47 -15.99
C ASP A 18 14.01 -2.38 -16.68
N ALA A 19 14.33 -3.66 -16.83
CA ALA A 19 13.40 -4.65 -17.37
C ALA A 19 12.18 -4.82 -16.46
N MET A 20 12.37 -4.85 -15.15
CA MET A 20 11.29 -4.91 -14.17
C MET A 20 10.33 -3.74 -14.30
N LEU A 21 10.85 -2.52 -14.38
CA LEU A 21 10.05 -1.31 -14.54
C LEU A 21 9.29 -1.29 -15.86
N ALA A 22 9.93 -1.74 -16.95
CA ALA A 22 9.26 -1.86 -18.25
C ALA A 22 8.11 -2.87 -18.21
N HIS A 23 8.31 -4.03 -17.60
CA HIS A 23 7.27 -5.04 -17.45
C HIS A 23 6.11 -4.53 -16.58
N ALA A 24 6.41 -3.86 -15.47
CA ALA A 24 5.41 -3.28 -14.60
C ALA A 24 4.59 -2.20 -15.32
N SER A 25 5.26 -1.31 -16.04
CA SER A 25 4.59 -0.25 -16.81
C SER A 25 3.69 -0.81 -17.91
N ALA A 26 4.14 -1.86 -18.61
CA ALA A 26 3.35 -2.51 -19.64
C ALA A 26 2.12 -3.24 -19.09
N ALA A 27 2.18 -3.72 -17.84
CA ALA A 27 1.05 -4.41 -17.20
C ALA A 27 -0.04 -3.47 -16.71
N ILE A 28 0.26 -2.18 -16.49
CA ILE A 28 -0.70 -1.20 -15.96
C ILE A 28 -1.34 -0.45 -17.12
N ASP A 29 -2.66 -0.63 -17.27
CA ASP A 29 -3.41 -0.01 -18.37
C ASP A 29 -3.87 1.42 -18.05
N ASP A 30 -3.97 1.78 -16.78
CA ASP A 30 -4.54 3.06 -16.39
C ASP A 30 -3.80 3.65 -15.18
N PHE A 31 -2.97 4.64 -15.45
CA PHE A 31 -2.27 5.42 -14.42
C PHE A 31 -3.05 6.66 -13.96
N ALA A 32 -4.08 7.06 -14.69
CA ALA A 32 -4.75 8.33 -14.50
C ALA A 32 -6.08 8.24 -13.75
N GLY A 33 -6.48 7.05 -13.33
CA GLY A 33 -7.71 6.82 -12.58
C GLY A 33 -7.66 7.44 -11.18
N GLY A 34 -8.78 8.00 -10.72
CA GLY A 34 -8.91 8.45 -9.33
C GLY A 34 -8.77 7.30 -8.35
N THR A 35 -8.28 7.59 -7.16
CA THR A 35 -8.08 6.58 -6.13
C THR A 35 -9.34 6.38 -5.32
N GLN A 36 -9.83 5.15 -5.27
CA GLN A 36 -10.85 4.69 -4.32
C GLN A 36 -10.31 3.46 -3.60
N LEU A 37 -9.48 3.73 -2.63
CA LEU A 37 -8.70 2.70 -1.94
C LEU A 37 -9.60 1.69 -1.22
N GLY A 38 -10.68 2.16 -0.59
CA GLY A 38 -11.62 1.28 0.11
C GLY A 38 -12.23 0.22 -0.82
N ASP A 39 -12.65 0.62 -2.01
CA ASP A 39 -13.22 -0.31 -3.00
C ASP A 39 -12.16 -1.27 -3.53
N SER A 40 -10.95 -0.78 -3.74
CA SER A 40 -9.83 -1.61 -4.19
C SER A 40 -9.46 -2.67 -3.12
N LEU A 41 -9.45 -2.29 -1.87
CA LEU A 41 -9.18 -3.22 -0.76
C LEU A 41 -10.32 -4.22 -0.57
N ALA A 42 -11.57 -3.80 -0.75
CA ALA A 42 -12.71 -4.70 -0.71
C ALA A 42 -12.63 -5.76 -1.81
N ALA A 43 -12.22 -5.36 -3.02
CA ALA A 43 -12.00 -6.29 -4.12
C ALA A 43 -10.85 -7.25 -3.81
N LEU A 44 -9.76 -6.77 -3.24
CA LEU A 44 -8.64 -7.60 -2.79
C LEU A 44 -9.11 -8.65 -1.79
N ARG A 45 -9.90 -8.25 -0.80
CA ARG A 45 -10.45 -9.16 0.22
C ARG A 45 -11.31 -10.25 -0.39
N ARG A 46 -12.22 -9.88 -1.30
CA ARG A 46 -13.12 -10.84 -1.95
C ARG A 46 -12.40 -11.85 -2.83
N LEU A 47 -11.41 -11.38 -3.59
CA LEU A 47 -10.81 -12.16 -4.67
C LEU A 47 -9.54 -12.89 -4.25
N HIS A 48 -8.77 -12.34 -3.31
CA HIS A 48 -7.41 -12.78 -3.05
C HIS A 48 -7.07 -12.98 -1.56
N SER A 49 -8.00 -12.77 -0.63
CA SER A 49 -7.69 -12.76 0.79
C SER A 49 -7.05 -14.05 1.29
N ARG A 50 -7.55 -15.20 0.86
CA ARG A 50 -7.04 -16.50 1.32
C ARG A 50 -5.61 -16.75 0.86
N ARG A 51 -5.27 -16.26 -0.32
CA ARG A 51 -3.96 -16.46 -0.93
C ARG A 51 -2.91 -15.46 -0.46
N LEU A 52 -3.32 -14.22 -0.26
CA LEU A 52 -2.39 -13.11 -0.06
C LEU A 52 -2.28 -12.62 1.38
N VAL A 53 -3.32 -12.73 2.17
CA VAL A 53 -3.34 -12.13 3.51
C VAL A 53 -3.45 -13.19 4.59
N GLY A 54 -2.45 -13.24 5.45
CA GLY A 54 -2.40 -14.17 6.58
C GLY A 54 -1.53 -13.62 7.70
N ARG A 55 -1.37 -14.39 8.77
CA ARG A 55 -0.66 -13.99 10.00
C ARG A 55 0.82 -13.67 9.77
N ARG A 56 1.40 -14.10 8.66
CA ARG A 56 2.81 -13.86 8.32
C ARG A 56 2.96 -12.75 7.28
N THR A 57 1.86 -12.18 6.81
CA THR A 57 1.87 -11.18 5.75
C THR A 57 2.19 -9.81 6.32
N LEU A 58 3.13 -9.13 5.70
CA LEU A 58 3.35 -7.71 5.87
C LEU A 58 2.61 -6.97 4.77
N VAL A 59 1.71 -6.08 5.13
CA VAL A 59 0.99 -5.23 4.18
C VAL A 59 1.61 -3.85 4.21
N LEU A 60 2.07 -3.39 3.06
CA LEU A 60 2.59 -2.04 2.87
C LEU A 60 1.70 -1.30 1.89
N ILE A 61 1.04 -0.26 2.36
CA ILE A 61 0.21 0.60 1.52
C ILE A 61 0.99 1.87 1.21
N ILE A 62 1.19 2.14 -0.07
CA ILE A 62 1.92 3.31 -0.56
C ILE A 62 0.91 4.26 -1.20
N THR A 63 0.60 5.35 -0.52
CA THR A 63 -0.37 6.34 -0.98
C THR A 63 -0.19 7.65 -0.22
N ASP A 64 -0.59 8.76 -0.82
CA ASP A 64 -0.64 10.06 -0.15
C ASP A 64 -1.91 10.25 0.69
N GLY A 65 -2.84 9.30 0.65
CA GLY A 65 -4.08 9.36 1.41
C GLY A 65 -5.18 10.21 0.77
N LEU A 66 -4.94 10.75 -0.42
CA LEU A 66 -5.98 11.48 -1.16
C LEU A 66 -6.92 10.46 -1.80
N ASP A 67 -8.06 10.24 -1.16
CA ASP A 67 -9.03 9.24 -1.58
C ASP A 67 -10.41 9.88 -1.77
N THR A 68 -11.11 9.48 -2.84
CA THR A 68 -12.42 10.00 -3.20
C THR A 68 -13.58 9.13 -2.71
N GLY A 69 -13.29 7.97 -2.13
CA GLY A 69 -14.29 7.03 -1.63
C GLY A 69 -14.82 7.38 -0.23
N GLU A 70 -15.75 6.58 0.25
CA GLU A 70 -16.32 6.72 1.59
C GLU A 70 -15.30 6.34 2.66
N PRO A 71 -15.00 7.22 3.63
CA PRO A 71 -14.04 6.93 4.70
C PRO A 71 -14.41 5.70 5.54
N ALA A 72 -15.71 5.48 5.79
CA ALA A 72 -16.17 4.34 6.57
C ALA A 72 -15.84 3.01 5.91
N GLU A 73 -15.99 2.92 4.59
CA GLU A 73 -15.62 1.73 3.84
C GLU A 73 -14.10 1.48 3.89
N LEU A 74 -13.31 2.53 3.76
CA LEU A 74 -11.86 2.44 3.86
C LEU A 74 -11.44 1.96 5.25
N VAL A 75 -11.98 2.53 6.31
CA VAL A 75 -11.68 2.12 7.69
C VAL A 75 -12.01 0.65 7.91
N LYS A 76 -13.15 0.20 7.42
CA LYS A 76 -13.60 -1.20 7.52
C LYS A 76 -12.59 -2.15 6.89
N GLU A 77 -12.16 -1.87 5.68
CA GLU A 77 -11.22 -2.74 4.95
C GLU A 77 -9.82 -2.70 5.57
N LEU A 78 -9.37 -1.54 6.03
CA LEU A 78 -8.10 -1.40 6.73
C LEU A 78 -8.10 -2.15 8.08
N ALA A 79 -9.20 -2.07 8.81
CA ALA A 79 -9.35 -2.80 10.07
C ALA A 79 -9.27 -4.31 9.85
N TRP A 80 -9.89 -4.80 8.78
CA TRP A 80 -9.81 -6.20 8.40
C TRP A 80 -8.36 -6.63 8.08
N LEU A 81 -7.63 -5.83 7.29
CA LEU A 81 -6.23 -6.09 6.98
C LEU A 81 -5.35 -6.08 8.24
N ARG A 82 -5.58 -5.12 9.12
CA ARG A 82 -4.84 -5.00 10.38
C ARG A 82 -4.97 -6.27 11.24
N LEU A 83 -6.17 -6.82 11.32
CA LEU A 83 -6.44 -8.01 12.14
C LEU A 83 -5.88 -9.29 11.52
N ARG A 84 -5.85 -9.38 10.19
CA ARG A 84 -5.47 -10.59 9.48
C ARG A 84 -4.00 -10.67 9.11
N SER A 85 -3.32 -9.54 9.02
CA SER A 85 -1.90 -9.48 8.69
C SER A 85 -1.03 -9.39 9.95
N ARG A 86 0.27 -9.61 9.77
CA ARG A 86 1.24 -9.43 10.84
C ARG A 86 1.42 -7.95 11.17
N ARG A 87 1.57 -7.12 10.13
CA ARG A 87 1.69 -5.67 10.26
C ARG A 87 1.03 -5.00 9.07
N LEU A 88 0.40 -3.88 9.32
CA LEU A 88 -0.12 -2.96 8.33
C LEU A 88 0.64 -1.65 8.44
N LEU A 89 1.43 -1.31 7.43
CA LEU A 89 2.24 -0.12 7.40
C LEU A 89 1.78 0.81 6.30
N TRP A 90 1.81 2.10 6.56
CA TRP A 90 1.50 3.12 5.58
C TRP A 90 2.76 3.89 5.21
N LEU A 91 3.17 3.82 3.95
CA LEU A 91 4.24 4.63 3.39
C LEU A 91 3.62 5.85 2.72
N ASN A 92 3.86 7.01 3.31
CA ASN A 92 3.28 8.27 2.83
C ASN A 92 4.36 9.15 2.20
N PRO A 93 4.33 9.38 0.87
CA PRO A 93 5.34 10.21 0.21
C PRO A 93 5.32 11.67 0.67
N LEU A 94 4.20 12.15 1.22
CA LEU A 94 4.07 13.54 1.67
C LEU A 94 4.72 13.83 3.03
N LEU A 95 5.14 12.81 3.77
CA LEU A 95 5.80 13.00 5.06
C LEU A 95 7.13 13.76 4.96
N ARG A 96 7.70 13.84 3.77
CA ARG A 96 8.92 14.64 3.54
C ARG A 96 8.70 16.14 3.66
N PHE A 97 7.46 16.61 3.64
CA PHE A 97 7.14 18.03 3.73
C PHE A 97 6.90 18.43 5.18
N ASP A 98 7.55 19.50 5.60
CA ASP A 98 7.38 20.06 6.94
C ASP A 98 5.92 20.51 7.15
N GLY A 99 5.41 20.28 8.34
CA GLY A 99 4.04 20.66 8.69
C GLY A 99 2.95 19.75 8.11
N TYR A 100 3.32 18.65 7.46
CA TYR A 100 2.32 17.71 6.99
C TYR A 100 1.54 17.09 8.16
N ALA A 101 0.21 17.03 8.00
CA ALA A 101 -0.67 16.32 8.92
C ALA A 101 -1.70 15.52 8.11
N PRO A 102 -2.14 14.34 8.59
CA PRO A 102 -3.08 13.49 7.86
C PRO A 102 -4.52 14.02 7.94
N LEU A 103 -4.77 15.19 7.34
CA LEU A 103 -6.05 15.87 7.39
C LEU A 103 -7.05 15.40 6.34
N ALA A 104 -6.58 14.86 5.20
CA ALA A 104 -7.46 14.28 4.20
C ALA A 104 -8.19 13.06 4.77
N ARG A 105 -9.42 12.81 4.30
CA ARG A 105 -10.25 11.71 4.82
C ARG A 105 -9.59 10.34 4.71
N GLY A 106 -8.98 10.04 3.55
CA GLY A 106 -8.26 8.79 3.35
C GLY A 106 -7.01 8.70 4.23
N ALA A 107 -6.27 9.79 4.37
CA ALA A 107 -5.09 9.88 5.24
C ALA A 107 -5.46 9.67 6.71
N ALA A 108 -6.54 10.25 7.17
CA ALA A 108 -7.02 10.06 8.54
C ALA A 108 -7.41 8.60 8.81
N ALA A 109 -8.08 7.95 7.86
CA ALA A 109 -8.45 6.53 7.96
C ALA A 109 -7.19 5.64 8.04
N LEU A 110 -6.22 5.87 7.18
CA LEU A 110 -4.95 5.13 7.18
C LEU A 110 -4.19 5.33 8.49
N HIS A 111 -4.11 6.56 8.97
CA HIS A 111 -3.43 6.89 10.22
C HIS A 111 -4.08 6.17 11.41
N SER A 112 -5.41 6.07 11.43
CA SER A 112 -6.13 5.43 12.53
C SER A 112 -5.92 3.90 12.57
N GLN A 113 -5.73 3.24 11.43
CA GLN A 113 -5.69 1.78 11.33
C GLN A 113 -4.28 1.21 11.14
N ALA A 114 -3.34 1.95 10.56
CA ALA A 114 -1.99 1.44 10.35
C ALA A 114 -1.23 1.25 11.67
N HIS A 115 -0.40 0.23 11.76
CA HIS A 115 0.51 0.03 12.89
C HIS A 115 1.61 1.08 12.94
N GLY A 116 1.96 1.66 11.80
CA GLY A 116 2.96 2.71 11.71
C GLY A 116 2.90 3.41 10.37
N MET A 117 3.45 4.62 10.33
CA MET A 117 3.56 5.43 9.12
C MET A 117 5.04 5.73 8.86
N LEU A 118 5.45 5.52 7.61
CA LEU A 118 6.84 5.62 7.18
C LEU A 118 7.00 6.71 6.14
N ALA A 119 8.14 7.39 6.16
CA ALA A 119 8.51 8.38 5.15
C ALA A 119 9.69 7.88 4.33
N VAL A 120 9.68 8.17 3.03
CA VAL A 120 10.81 7.88 2.14
C VAL A 120 11.20 9.16 1.43
N HIS A 121 12.42 9.62 1.65
CA HIS A 121 12.93 10.87 1.07
C HIS A 121 13.84 10.65 -0.13
N ASN A 122 14.52 9.51 -0.21
CA ASN A 122 15.49 9.20 -1.26
C ASN A 122 15.77 7.69 -1.32
N VAL A 123 16.64 7.29 -2.27
CA VAL A 123 17.01 5.86 -2.49
C VAL A 123 17.65 5.24 -1.26
N SER A 124 18.54 5.98 -0.57
CA SER A 124 19.17 5.49 0.66
C SER A 124 18.14 5.13 1.73
N LYS A 125 17.09 5.93 1.87
CA LYS A 125 15.99 5.65 2.79
C LYS A 125 15.16 4.45 2.39
N LEU A 126 15.04 4.16 1.09
CA LEU A 126 14.42 2.93 0.61
C LEU A 126 15.22 1.70 1.01
N GLU A 127 16.54 1.75 0.93
CA GLU A 127 17.40 0.66 1.38
C GLU A 127 17.27 0.43 2.90
N ASP A 128 17.24 1.50 3.68
CA ASP A 128 17.02 1.45 5.13
C ASP A 128 15.64 0.83 5.44
N LEU A 129 14.61 1.23 4.70
CA LEU A 129 13.27 0.68 4.83
C LEU A 129 13.27 -0.82 4.53
N ALA A 130 13.91 -1.25 3.45
CA ALA A 130 13.97 -2.66 3.09
C ALA A 130 14.65 -3.49 4.18
N ALA A 131 15.75 -2.99 4.75
CA ALA A 131 16.44 -3.64 5.87
C ALA A 131 15.54 -3.75 7.11
N SER A 132 14.81 -2.68 7.44
CA SER A 132 13.87 -2.66 8.56
C SER A 132 12.74 -3.65 8.38
N LEU A 133 12.18 -3.74 7.18
CA LEU A 133 11.12 -4.69 6.86
C LEU A 133 11.62 -6.14 6.94
N ALA A 134 12.82 -6.40 6.43
CA ALA A 134 13.43 -7.73 6.52
C ALA A 134 13.62 -8.15 7.98
N ALA A 135 14.06 -7.24 8.85
CA ALA A 135 14.21 -7.50 10.29
C ALA A 135 12.87 -7.81 10.96
N LEU A 136 11.80 -7.08 10.58
CA LEU A 136 10.45 -7.34 11.11
C LEU A 136 9.92 -8.71 10.70
N MET A 137 10.24 -9.18 9.50
CA MET A 137 9.76 -10.47 8.99
C MET A 137 10.47 -11.66 9.62
N LYS A 138 11.64 -11.46 10.22
CA LYS A 138 12.41 -12.53 10.90
C LYS A 138 11.92 -12.84 12.31
N ARG A 139 11.12 -11.97 12.88
CA ARG A 139 10.62 -12.14 14.25
C ARG A 139 9.42 -13.08 14.35
#